data_7335defb76bd41118f1fc5e26186609f
#
_entry.id   7335defb76bd41118f1fc5e26186609f
#
_cell.length_a   1.000
_cell.length_b   1.000
_cell.length_c   1.000
_cell.angle_alpha   90.00
_cell.angle_beta   90.00
_cell.angle_gamma   90.00
#
_symmetry.space_group_name_H-M   'P 1'
#
loop_
_entity.id
_entity.type
_entity.pdbx_description
1 polymer ?
#
loop_
_entity_poly.entity_id
_entity_poly.type
_entity_poly.pdbx_seq_one_letter_code
_entity_poly.pdbx_strand_id
1 'polypeptide(L)'
;MSTKIKGVKNNLQLSMPRGSLVDWLGGLGAEDIGVDLGSSNVVIYIKNQGLVFPESSVVAVREKNGEFVASGTRAEEMEGRTPKGIYTIRPIKESAIVDYRATAHLLNSIINQSYLKRMFFHPRLIICVPVGITGVQRRALLEAAFTMGARKTV
;
A
#
# COMPACT_ATOMS: atom_id res chain seq x y z
N MET A 1 37.24 -3.83 -51.42
CA MET A 1 37.17 -2.82 -50.32
C MET A 1 36.22 -3.37 -49.27
N SER A 2 36.71 -4.04 -48.25
CA SER A 2 35.93 -4.80 -47.27
C SER A 2 35.99 -4.13 -45.92
N THR A 3 34.92 -3.53 -45.48
CA THR A 3 34.85 -2.81 -44.19
C THR A 3 34.38 -3.77 -43.11
N LYS A 4 35.29 -4.23 -42.26
CA LYS A 4 34.97 -4.99 -41.02
C LYS A 4 34.36 -4.10 -40.00
N ILE A 5 33.09 -4.35 -39.65
CA ILE A 5 32.46 -3.74 -38.47
C ILE A 5 32.90 -4.56 -37.26
N LYS A 6 33.70 -3.89 -36.38
CA LYS A 6 34.12 -4.43 -35.08
C LYS A 6 32.94 -4.46 -34.14
N GLY A 7 32.66 -5.64 -33.60
CA GLY A 7 31.60 -5.85 -32.62
C GLY A 7 31.85 -5.07 -31.32
N VAL A 8 30.85 -4.31 -30.93
CA VAL A 8 30.74 -3.68 -29.61
C VAL A 8 30.39 -4.79 -28.60
N LYS A 9 31.33 -5.19 -27.79
CA LYS A 9 31.05 -6.03 -26.60
C LYS A 9 30.43 -5.13 -25.55
N ASN A 10 29.11 -5.17 -25.45
CA ASN A 10 28.42 -4.58 -24.31
C ASN A 10 28.69 -5.46 -23.08
N ASN A 11 29.67 -5.07 -22.29
CA ASN A 11 29.83 -5.56 -20.92
C ASN A 11 28.70 -4.96 -20.07
N LEU A 12 27.55 -5.60 -20.03
CA LEU A 12 26.58 -5.39 -18.97
C LEU A 12 27.21 -5.93 -17.68
N GLN A 13 27.94 -5.07 -16.97
CA GLN A 13 28.26 -5.32 -15.57
C GLN A 13 26.96 -5.15 -14.80
N LEU A 14 26.30 -6.26 -14.53
CA LEU A 14 25.27 -6.35 -13.50
C LEU A 14 25.97 -6.12 -12.16
N SER A 15 25.96 -4.86 -11.70
CA SER A 15 26.32 -4.54 -10.33
C SER A 15 25.27 -5.18 -9.41
N MET A 16 25.62 -6.31 -8.81
CA MET A 16 24.81 -6.94 -7.78
C MET A 16 24.62 -5.92 -6.65
N PRO A 17 23.37 -5.58 -6.27
CA PRO A 17 23.18 -4.77 -5.08
C PRO A 17 23.73 -5.54 -3.88
N ARG A 18 24.47 -4.83 -2.99
CA ARG A 18 24.98 -5.36 -1.72
C ARG A 18 23.80 -5.66 -0.77
N GLY A 19 23.07 -6.71 -1.07
CA GLY A 19 22.06 -7.31 -0.21
C GLY A 19 22.50 -8.73 0.16
N SER A 20 22.13 -9.18 1.34
CA SER A 20 22.35 -10.55 1.76
C SER A 20 21.72 -11.52 0.75
N LEU A 21 22.26 -12.73 0.62
CA LEU A 21 21.68 -13.81 -0.20
C LEU A 21 20.21 -14.05 0.15
N VAL A 22 19.87 -13.84 1.42
CA VAL A 22 18.49 -13.91 1.95
C VAL A 22 17.62 -12.81 1.35
N ASP A 23 18.12 -11.58 1.17
CA ASP A 23 17.38 -10.49 0.53
C ASP A 23 17.17 -10.77 -0.97
N TRP A 24 18.13 -11.40 -1.61
CA TRP A 24 18.00 -11.81 -3.01
C TRP A 24 17.00 -12.96 -3.18
N LEU A 25 17.07 -13.99 -2.34
CA LEU A 25 16.13 -15.12 -2.34
C LEU A 25 14.71 -14.68 -1.93
N GLY A 26 14.58 -13.79 -0.95
CA GLY A 26 13.31 -13.21 -0.54
C GLY A 26 12.67 -12.30 -1.61
N GLY A 27 13.45 -11.87 -2.62
CA GLY A 27 12.98 -11.13 -3.78
C GLY A 27 12.42 -11.99 -4.91
N LEU A 28 12.73 -13.28 -4.91
CA LEU A 28 12.20 -14.25 -5.86
C LEU A 28 10.74 -14.57 -5.46
N GLY A 29 9.78 -13.99 -6.18
CA GLY A 29 8.35 -14.19 -5.92
C GLY A 29 7.68 -13.15 -5.01
N ALA A 30 8.40 -12.15 -4.51
CA ALA A 30 7.79 -11.00 -3.85
C ALA A 30 7.14 -10.08 -4.88
N GLU A 31 5.86 -9.81 -4.74
CA GLU A 31 5.14 -8.90 -5.63
C GLU A 31 5.36 -7.44 -5.21
N ASP A 32 5.31 -6.56 -6.21
CA ASP A 32 5.30 -5.12 -6.01
C ASP A 32 3.83 -4.67 -5.97
N ILE A 33 3.46 -3.98 -4.91
CA ILE A 33 2.11 -3.46 -4.70
C ILE A 33 2.19 -1.93 -4.71
N GLY A 34 1.48 -1.30 -5.65
CA GLY A 34 1.22 0.12 -5.65
C GLY A 34 -0.08 0.42 -4.92
N VAL A 35 -0.09 1.45 -4.09
CA VAL A 35 -1.27 1.94 -3.37
C VAL A 35 -1.43 3.42 -3.63
N ASP A 36 -2.57 3.82 -4.17
CA ASP A 36 -2.96 5.22 -4.31
C ASP A 36 -4.01 5.56 -3.25
N LEU A 37 -3.65 6.50 -2.37
CA LEU A 37 -4.49 6.95 -1.25
C LEU A 37 -5.34 8.15 -1.67
N GLY A 38 -6.46 7.90 -2.34
CA GLY A 38 -7.41 8.94 -2.72
C GLY A 38 -8.47 9.26 -1.64
N SER A 39 -9.11 10.43 -1.76
CA SER A 39 -10.14 10.88 -0.82
C SER A 39 -11.44 10.06 -0.91
N SER A 40 -11.78 9.57 -2.09
CA SER A 40 -12.97 8.75 -2.31
C SER A 40 -12.66 7.26 -2.25
N ASN A 41 -11.59 6.85 -2.89
CA ASN A 41 -11.19 5.46 -3.01
C ASN A 41 -9.69 5.28 -2.80
N VAL A 42 -9.32 4.13 -2.23
CA VAL A 42 -7.96 3.60 -2.26
C VAL A 42 -7.85 2.64 -3.42
N VAL A 43 -6.90 2.85 -4.29
CA VAL A 43 -6.66 1.98 -5.45
C VAL A 43 -5.40 1.15 -5.21
N ILE A 44 -5.51 -0.17 -5.42
CA ILE A 44 -4.38 -1.08 -5.29
C ILE A 44 -4.03 -1.63 -6.67
N TYR A 45 -2.75 -1.57 -6.99
CA TYR A 45 -2.16 -2.19 -8.16
C TYR A 45 -1.18 -3.27 -7.74
N ILE A 46 -1.31 -4.45 -8.27
CA ILE A 46 -0.37 -5.56 -8.05
C ILE A 46 0.34 -5.85 -9.36
N LYS A 47 1.67 -5.81 -9.32
CA LYS A 47 2.50 -6.18 -10.45
C LYS A 47 2.13 -7.60 -10.89
N ASN A 48 1.97 -7.82 -12.19
CA ASN A 48 1.57 -9.06 -12.84
C ASN A 48 0.07 -9.45 -12.73
N GLN A 49 -0.71 -8.81 -11.86
CA GLN A 49 -2.17 -9.04 -11.77
C GLN A 49 -2.98 -7.86 -12.31
N GLY A 50 -2.35 -6.69 -12.42
CA GLY A 50 -2.98 -5.47 -12.86
C GLY A 50 -3.70 -4.71 -11.76
N LEU A 51 -4.67 -3.88 -12.16
CA LEU A 51 -5.46 -3.07 -11.24
C LEU A 51 -6.40 -3.96 -10.44
N VAL A 52 -6.36 -3.81 -9.13
CA VAL A 52 -7.34 -4.40 -8.23
C VAL A 52 -8.44 -3.40 -7.98
N PHE A 53 -9.65 -3.87 -7.70
CA PHE A 53 -10.82 -3.03 -7.51
C PHE A 53 -10.57 -1.92 -6.49
N PRO A 54 -11.04 -0.68 -6.79
CA PRO A 54 -10.96 0.41 -5.84
C PRO A 54 -11.81 0.09 -4.60
N GLU A 55 -11.23 0.31 -3.41
CA GLU A 55 -11.94 0.24 -2.14
C GLU A 55 -12.27 1.64 -1.65
N SER A 56 -13.42 1.81 -1.04
CA SER A 56 -13.83 3.12 -0.51
C SER A 56 -12.93 3.60 0.61
N SER A 57 -12.60 4.91 0.60
CA SER A 57 -11.81 5.56 1.66
C SER A 57 -12.67 5.89 2.88
N VAL A 58 -13.34 4.87 3.45
CA VAL A 58 -14.23 4.99 4.61
C VAL A 58 -13.83 3.99 5.68
N VAL A 59 -13.96 4.41 6.94
CA VAL A 59 -13.75 3.54 8.11
C VAL A 59 -14.91 3.75 9.08
N ALA A 60 -15.46 2.67 9.62
CA ALA A 60 -16.45 2.70 10.69
C ALA A 60 -15.78 2.46 12.04
N VAL A 61 -16.12 3.31 13.01
CA VAL A 61 -15.46 3.38 14.32
C VAL A 61 -16.50 3.27 15.42
N ARG A 62 -16.23 2.49 16.46
CA ARG A 62 -17.05 2.40 17.66
C ARG A 62 -16.75 3.59 18.57
N GLU A 63 -17.78 4.35 18.90
CA GLU A 63 -17.69 5.59 19.67
C GLU A 63 -17.10 5.37 21.08
N LYS A 64 -17.49 4.27 21.73
CA LYS A 64 -17.13 3.97 23.13
C LYS A 64 -15.61 3.80 23.35
N ASN A 65 -14.91 3.20 22.43
CA ASN A 65 -13.50 2.79 22.60
C ASN A 65 -12.59 3.11 21.40
N GLY A 66 -13.13 3.73 20.34
CA GLY A 66 -12.36 4.03 19.13
C GLY A 66 -11.93 2.80 18.33
N GLU A 67 -12.59 1.66 18.54
CA GLU A 67 -12.34 0.42 17.81
C GLU A 67 -12.82 0.52 16.37
N PHE A 68 -12.01 0.10 15.41
CA PHE A 68 -12.38 0.01 14.01
C PHE A 68 -13.23 -1.26 13.78
N VAL A 69 -14.45 -1.09 13.30
CA VAL A 69 -15.43 -2.18 13.10
C VAL A 69 -15.60 -2.59 11.65
N ALA A 70 -15.36 -1.67 10.72
CA ALA A 70 -15.38 -1.93 9.29
C ALA A 70 -14.49 -0.94 8.54
N SER A 71 -14.11 -1.26 7.31
CA SER A 71 -13.34 -0.40 6.41
C SER A 71 -13.66 -0.70 4.95
N GLY A 72 -13.32 0.24 4.08
CA GLY A 72 -13.58 0.13 2.65
C GLY A 72 -15.08 0.16 2.32
N THR A 73 -15.47 -0.57 1.31
CA THR A 73 -16.85 -0.68 0.83
C THR A 73 -17.83 -1.08 1.94
N ARG A 74 -17.42 -1.96 2.86
CA ARG A 74 -18.29 -2.35 3.99
C ARG A 74 -18.57 -1.20 4.95
N ALA A 75 -17.62 -0.30 5.17
CA ALA A 75 -17.84 0.89 5.99
C ALA A 75 -18.67 1.94 5.24
N GLU A 76 -18.48 2.08 3.92
CA GLU A 76 -19.28 2.97 3.07
C GLU A 76 -20.76 2.56 3.07
N GLU A 77 -21.06 1.27 2.99
CA GLU A 77 -22.43 0.76 3.10
C GLU A 77 -23.11 1.15 4.42
N MET A 78 -22.34 1.47 5.45
CA MET A 78 -22.85 1.92 6.74
C MET A 78 -23.09 3.43 6.80
N GLU A 79 -22.56 4.23 5.84
CA GLU A 79 -22.73 5.69 5.85
C GLU A 79 -24.22 6.05 5.84
N GLY A 80 -24.63 6.93 6.75
CA GLY A 80 -26.02 7.37 6.92
C GLY A 80 -26.97 6.37 7.59
N ARG A 81 -26.51 5.14 7.88
CA ARG A 81 -27.32 4.09 8.54
C ARG A 81 -26.53 3.26 9.56
N THR A 82 -25.54 3.88 10.20
CA THR A 82 -24.73 3.23 11.24
C THR A 82 -25.61 2.84 12.44
N PRO A 83 -25.36 1.67 13.06
CA PRO A 83 -25.96 1.34 14.35
C PRO A 83 -25.58 2.36 15.43
N LYS A 84 -26.42 2.49 16.47
CA LYS A 84 -26.16 3.38 17.59
C LYS A 84 -24.77 3.10 18.20
N GLY A 85 -23.98 4.16 18.41
CA GLY A 85 -22.61 4.09 18.97
C GLY A 85 -21.54 3.69 17.93
N ILE A 86 -21.85 3.72 16.64
CA ILE A 86 -20.89 3.59 15.54
C ILE A 86 -21.04 4.81 14.63
N TYR A 87 -19.92 5.35 14.16
CA TYR A 87 -19.89 6.41 13.16
C TYR A 87 -18.87 6.10 12.08
N THR A 88 -19.07 6.66 10.90
CA THR A 88 -18.14 6.53 9.77
C THR A 88 -17.29 7.78 9.63
N ILE A 89 -16.04 7.60 9.23
CA ILE A 89 -15.10 8.68 8.93
C ILE A 89 -14.43 8.43 7.58
N ARG A 90 -14.16 9.51 6.86
CA ARG A 90 -13.27 9.52 5.70
C ARG A 90 -11.91 10.06 6.13
N PRO A 91 -10.91 9.19 6.28
CA PRO A 91 -9.61 9.58 6.84
C PRO A 91 -8.75 10.42 5.91
N ILE A 92 -9.14 10.50 4.63
CA ILE A 92 -8.46 11.30 3.62
C ILE A 92 -9.49 12.26 3.03
N LYS A 93 -9.25 13.57 3.10
CA LYS A 93 -10.10 14.63 2.57
C LYS A 93 -9.27 15.65 1.82
N GLU A 94 -9.78 16.11 0.68
CA GLU A 94 -9.14 17.18 -0.12
C GLU A 94 -7.62 16.94 -0.33
N SER A 95 -7.28 15.71 -0.67
CA SER A 95 -5.88 15.27 -0.81
C SER A 95 -5.01 15.47 0.43
N ALA A 96 -5.60 15.44 1.64
CA ALA A 96 -4.87 15.47 2.89
C ALA A 96 -5.30 14.32 3.81
N ILE A 97 -4.35 13.76 4.57
CA ILE A 97 -4.64 12.77 5.60
C ILE A 97 -5.11 13.52 6.84
N VAL A 98 -6.39 13.41 7.17
CA VAL A 98 -7.01 14.07 8.34
C VAL A 98 -7.07 13.15 9.56
N ASP A 99 -7.15 11.84 9.36
CA ASP A 99 -7.03 10.85 10.42
C ASP A 99 -6.03 9.77 10.02
N TYR A 100 -4.90 9.84 10.69
CA TYR A 100 -3.77 8.98 10.40
C TYR A 100 -4.01 7.52 10.85
N ARG A 101 -4.58 7.30 12.05
CA ARG A 101 -4.87 5.96 12.58
C ARG A 101 -5.87 5.22 11.71
N ALA A 102 -6.91 5.93 11.28
CA ALA A 102 -7.92 5.38 10.39
C ALA A 102 -7.34 5.08 9.00
N THR A 103 -6.42 5.93 8.47
CA THR A 103 -5.73 5.66 7.19
C THR A 103 -4.87 4.39 7.28
N ALA A 104 -4.09 4.25 8.35
CA ALA A 104 -3.26 3.07 8.57
C ALA A 104 -4.11 1.80 8.72
N HIS A 105 -5.24 1.89 9.44
CA HIS A 105 -6.18 0.77 9.57
C HIS A 105 -6.82 0.40 8.23
N LEU A 106 -7.27 1.39 7.46
CA LEU A 106 -7.84 1.20 6.12
C LEU A 106 -6.85 0.46 5.21
N LEU A 107 -5.61 0.93 5.12
CA LEU A 107 -4.52 0.29 4.37
C LEU A 107 -4.31 -1.16 4.80
N ASN A 108 -4.17 -1.38 6.11
CA ASN A 108 -3.97 -2.73 6.67
C ASN A 108 -5.13 -3.66 6.31
N SER A 109 -6.35 -3.18 6.46
CA SER A 109 -7.56 -3.96 6.14
C SER A 109 -7.61 -4.37 4.67
N ILE A 110 -7.38 -3.42 3.76
CA ILE A 110 -7.46 -3.67 2.32
C ILE A 110 -6.34 -4.63 1.86
N ILE A 111 -5.11 -4.42 2.30
CA ILE A 111 -3.98 -5.26 1.93
C ILE A 111 -4.14 -6.67 2.50
N ASN A 112 -4.56 -6.81 3.75
CA ASN A 112 -4.74 -8.13 4.38
C ASN A 112 -5.93 -8.93 3.83
N GLN A 113 -7.03 -8.27 3.43
CA GLN A 113 -8.20 -8.97 2.91
C GLN A 113 -7.94 -9.62 1.56
N SER A 114 -7.15 -8.98 0.72
CA SER A 114 -7.06 -9.33 -0.69
C SER A 114 -5.85 -10.21 -1.05
N TYR A 115 -4.69 -10.04 -0.40
CA TYR A 115 -3.44 -10.48 -1.00
C TYR A 115 -2.41 -11.14 -0.08
N LEU A 116 -2.17 -10.63 1.13
CA LEU A 116 -1.09 -11.14 1.98
C LEU A 116 -1.29 -12.58 2.43
N LYS A 117 -2.52 -13.07 2.53
CA LYS A 117 -2.82 -14.47 2.90
C LYS A 117 -2.35 -15.50 1.87
N ARG A 118 -2.04 -15.08 0.64
CA ARG A 118 -1.57 -15.94 -0.45
C ARG A 118 -0.10 -15.76 -0.80
N MET A 119 0.57 -14.77 -0.20
CA MET A 119 1.96 -14.47 -0.49
C MET A 119 2.89 -15.22 0.45
N PHE A 120 3.76 -16.05 -0.11
CA PHE A 120 4.85 -16.69 0.64
C PHE A 120 5.95 -15.70 1.03
N PHE A 121 6.03 -14.53 0.37
CA PHE A 121 7.07 -13.53 0.56
C PHE A 121 6.48 -12.14 0.82
N HIS A 122 7.19 -11.37 1.64
CA HIS A 122 6.80 -10.02 2.02
C HIS A 122 6.87 -9.07 0.81
N PRO A 123 5.80 -8.34 0.46
CA PRO A 123 5.76 -7.47 -0.70
C PRO A 123 6.61 -6.21 -0.52
N ARG A 124 6.95 -5.56 -1.65
CA ARG A 124 7.37 -4.16 -1.65
C ARG A 124 6.13 -3.29 -1.85
N LEU A 125 5.94 -2.29 -0.99
CA LEU A 125 4.85 -1.33 -1.11
C LEU A 125 5.35 0.00 -1.67
N ILE A 126 4.66 0.52 -2.66
CA ILE A 126 4.80 1.88 -3.16
C ILE A 126 3.50 2.59 -2.82
N ILE A 127 3.57 3.60 -1.94
CA ILE A 127 2.38 4.31 -1.46
C ILE A 127 2.40 5.72 -2.02
N CYS A 128 1.45 6.04 -2.90
CA CYS A 128 1.21 7.40 -3.35
C CYS A 128 0.48 8.16 -2.24
N VAL A 129 1.09 9.22 -1.76
CA VAL A 129 0.55 10.04 -0.67
C VAL A 129 0.25 11.46 -1.15
N PRO A 130 -0.72 12.15 -0.53
CA PRO A 130 -1.02 13.54 -0.84
C PRO A 130 0.19 14.47 -0.69
N VAL A 131 0.27 15.51 -1.52
CA VAL A 131 1.41 16.44 -1.57
C VAL A 131 1.68 17.15 -0.24
N GLY A 132 0.66 17.39 0.58
CA GLY A 132 0.77 18.09 1.86
C GLY A 132 1.13 17.22 3.07
N ILE A 133 1.58 15.96 2.87
CA ILE A 133 1.88 15.06 3.98
C ILE A 133 3.05 15.57 4.83
N THR A 134 2.85 15.62 6.14
CA THR A 134 3.91 15.99 7.09
C THR A 134 4.92 14.84 7.30
N GLY A 135 6.14 15.19 7.76
CA GLY A 135 7.16 14.17 8.07
C GLY A 135 6.70 13.14 9.11
N VAL A 136 5.89 13.56 10.08
CA VAL A 136 5.31 12.67 11.11
C VAL A 136 4.30 11.70 10.47
N GLN A 137 3.39 12.21 9.65
CA GLN A 137 2.40 11.41 8.92
C GLN A 137 3.07 10.41 7.99
N ARG A 138 4.12 10.84 7.25
CA ARG A 138 4.90 9.96 6.39
C ARG A 138 5.55 8.81 7.17
N ARG A 139 6.23 9.13 8.28
CA ARG A 139 6.89 8.11 9.12
C ARG A 139 5.89 7.06 9.58
N ALA A 140 4.78 7.48 10.03
CA ALA A 140 3.78 6.64 10.60
C ALA A 140 3.05 5.79 9.51
N LEU A 141 2.87 6.25 8.26
CA LEU A 141 2.46 5.38 7.13
C LEU A 141 3.52 4.31 6.83
N LEU A 142 4.80 4.66 6.90
CA LEU A 142 5.89 3.70 6.73
C LEU A 142 5.86 2.64 7.83
N GLU A 143 5.68 3.03 9.09
CA GLU A 143 5.55 2.11 10.22
C GLU A 143 4.33 1.19 10.06
N ALA A 144 3.18 1.73 9.64
CA ALA A 144 2.01 0.92 9.32
C ALA A 144 2.30 -0.11 8.22
N ALA A 145 2.97 0.31 7.13
CA ALA A 145 3.34 -0.58 6.03
C ALA A 145 4.27 -1.72 6.49
N PHE A 146 5.26 -1.43 7.34
CA PHE A 146 6.13 -2.47 7.91
C PHE A 146 5.38 -3.40 8.87
N THR A 147 4.46 -2.87 9.67
CA THR A 147 3.62 -3.69 10.57
C THR A 147 2.71 -4.64 9.77
N MET A 148 2.31 -4.25 8.58
CA MET A 148 1.57 -5.10 7.63
C MET A 148 2.43 -6.16 6.95
N GLY A 149 3.73 -6.17 7.20
CA GLY A 149 4.66 -7.13 6.63
C GLY A 149 5.31 -6.69 5.32
N ALA A 150 5.31 -5.40 4.98
CA ALA A 150 6.07 -4.92 3.84
C ALA A 150 7.57 -5.09 4.08
N ARG A 151 8.29 -5.67 3.10
CA ARG A 151 9.75 -5.79 3.14
C ARG A 151 10.43 -4.44 2.89
N LYS A 152 9.84 -3.63 2.03
CA LYS A 152 10.32 -2.30 1.65
C LYS A 152 9.15 -1.42 1.31
N THR A 153 9.21 -0.15 1.70
CA THR A 153 8.21 0.88 1.35
C THR A 153 8.91 2.11 0.76
N VAL A 154 8.30 2.65 -0.28
CA VAL A 154 8.75 3.88 -0.96
C VAL A 154 7.57 4.84 -1.11
#